data_184c93251a034e236b5ea8b800b6402f
#
_entry.id   184c93251a034e236b5ea8b800b6402f
#
_cell.length_a   1.000
_cell.length_b   1.000
_cell.length_c   1.000
_cell.angle_alpha   90.00
_cell.angle_beta   90.00
_cell.angle_gamma   90.00
#
_symmetry.space_group_name_H-M   'P 1'
#
loop_
_entity.id
_entity.type
_entity.pdbx_description
1 polymer ?
#
loop_
_entity_poly.entity_id
_entity_poly.type
_entity_poly.pdbx_seq_one_letter_code
_entity_poly.pdbx_strand_id
1 'polypeptide(L)'
;MNVSVASAESLRTALAGVLGGLPPSQAAKSVERLIAHYRGTTPTDAPVLRDRADVVAYAAYRMPATFEAARGALDALRDAAPEWVPGTHTDIGGGTGAAGWAVADAWDGRPPRTTVLDWAEPALALGRELAGGVLDAEWRRERIGTALRLDETDLVTVSYVLKELTEGDRAALVAEAARAATGAVVIVEPGTPDGYERIIAARSALIDAGFTVAAPCPHSGACPIEPGTDWCHFSARVSRSSLHRQVKGGSLPYEDEKYAYVAATRFPVTPAPARVVRRPQTRKGLVLLDLCAPGGLERATVTKRHGPLYKQARDAEWGDSWPPAEEA
;
A
#
# COMPACT_ATOMS: atom_id res chain seq x y z
N MET A 1 16.91 25.30 10.35
CA MET A 1 16.65 23.95 10.85
C MET A 1 16.29 23.11 9.61
N ASN A 2 17.12 22.11 9.26
CA ASN A 2 16.74 21.20 8.18
C ASN A 2 15.53 20.39 8.68
N VAL A 3 14.38 20.62 8.10
CA VAL A 3 13.21 19.76 8.31
C VAL A 3 13.58 18.41 7.70
N SER A 4 13.61 17.36 8.52
CA SER A 4 13.85 16.01 8.01
C SER A 4 12.65 15.62 7.15
N VAL A 5 12.92 15.33 5.87
CA VAL A 5 11.88 14.92 4.92
C VAL A 5 11.49 13.46 5.21
N ALA A 6 10.20 13.17 5.23
CA ALA A 6 9.72 11.80 5.32
C ALA A 6 10.16 11.03 4.07
N SER A 7 10.83 9.90 4.27
CA SER A 7 11.35 9.06 3.20
C SER A 7 11.57 7.63 3.70
N ALA A 8 11.79 6.69 2.79
CA ALA A 8 12.18 5.32 3.15
C ALA A 8 13.46 5.28 4.00
N GLU A 9 14.39 6.22 3.81
CA GLU A 9 15.64 6.28 4.59
C GLU A 9 15.42 6.83 6.00
N SER A 10 14.66 7.93 6.14
CA SER A 10 14.31 8.51 7.44
C SER A 10 13.46 7.54 8.27
N LEU A 11 12.53 6.81 7.64
CA LEU A 11 11.78 5.73 8.30
C LEU A 11 12.69 4.62 8.80
N ARG A 12 13.63 4.15 7.97
CA ARG A 12 14.60 3.13 8.38
C ARG A 12 15.47 3.60 9.55
N THR A 13 15.88 4.85 9.54
CA THR A 13 16.68 5.46 10.61
C THR A 13 15.89 5.52 11.91
N ALA A 14 14.62 5.95 11.87
CA ALA A 14 13.74 5.98 13.04
C ALA A 14 13.53 4.57 13.62
N LEU A 15 13.24 3.58 12.76
CA LEU A 15 13.07 2.19 13.16
C LEU A 15 14.35 1.59 13.77
N ALA A 16 15.52 1.91 13.21
CA ALA A 16 16.80 1.46 13.78
C ALA A 16 17.04 2.06 15.17
N GLY A 17 16.64 3.32 15.39
CA GLY A 17 16.72 3.99 16.69
C GLY A 17 15.91 3.27 17.78
N VAL A 18 14.66 2.94 17.51
CA VAL A 18 13.79 2.25 18.49
C VAL A 18 14.18 0.78 18.70
N LEU A 19 14.74 0.13 17.67
CA LEU A 19 15.25 -1.24 17.76
C LEU A 19 16.51 -1.35 18.62
N GLY A 20 17.34 -0.29 18.66
CA GLY A 20 18.60 -0.28 19.39
C GLY A 20 18.46 -0.57 20.90
N GLY A 21 17.25 -0.38 21.46
CA GLY A 21 16.91 -0.71 22.84
C GLY A 21 16.43 -2.16 23.07
N LEU A 22 16.27 -2.98 22.00
CA LEU A 22 15.76 -4.35 22.10
C LEU A 22 16.88 -5.37 21.81
N PRO A 23 17.10 -6.38 22.70
CA PRO A 23 18.02 -7.47 22.37
C PRO A 23 17.58 -8.20 21.08
N PRO A 24 18.47 -8.47 20.12
CA PRO A 24 18.12 -9.06 18.83
C PRO A 24 17.37 -10.39 18.94
N SER A 25 17.72 -11.24 19.91
CA SER A 25 17.03 -12.52 20.16
C SER A 25 15.59 -12.33 20.67
N GLN A 26 15.33 -11.29 21.45
CA GLN A 26 13.98 -10.95 21.91
C GLN A 26 13.13 -10.41 20.76
N ALA A 27 13.69 -9.52 19.95
CA ALA A 27 13.02 -8.99 18.78
C ALA A 27 12.64 -10.13 17.81
N ALA A 28 13.56 -11.06 17.52
CA ALA A 28 13.29 -12.20 16.64
C ALA A 28 12.15 -13.09 17.17
N LYS A 29 12.17 -13.45 18.47
CA LYS A 29 11.10 -14.25 19.09
C LYS A 29 9.74 -13.56 19.05
N SER A 30 9.70 -12.24 19.27
CA SER A 30 8.45 -11.46 19.14
C SER A 30 7.92 -11.49 17.71
N VAL A 31 8.77 -11.28 16.70
CA VAL A 31 8.36 -11.35 15.30
C VAL A 31 7.87 -12.74 14.92
N GLU A 32 8.58 -13.82 15.29
CA GLU A 32 8.18 -15.21 15.01
C GLU A 32 6.78 -15.52 15.57
N ARG A 33 6.52 -15.13 16.82
CA ARG A 33 5.20 -15.28 17.45
C ARG A 33 4.12 -14.50 16.71
N LEU A 34 4.39 -13.24 16.34
CA LEU A 34 3.44 -12.40 15.61
C LEU A 34 3.14 -12.96 14.22
N ILE A 35 4.15 -13.46 13.50
CA ILE A 35 3.96 -14.12 12.21
C ILE A 35 3.06 -15.35 12.37
N ALA A 36 3.30 -16.19 13.38
CA ALA A 36 2.49 -17.37 13.64
C ALA A 36 1.03 -16.99 13.90
N HIS A 37 0.80 -15.92 14.68
CA HIS A 37 -0.55 -15.41 14.96
C HIS A 37 -1.25 -14.88 13.69
N TYR A 38 -0.58 -14.07 12.89
CA TYR A 38 -1.15 -13.51 11.65
C TYR A 38 -1.40 -14.56 10.55
N ARG A 39 -0.73 -15.69 10.59
CA ARG A 39 -0.98 -16.84 9.69
C ARG A 39 -2.10 -17.74 10.18
N GLY A 40 -2.44 -17.68 11.46
CA GLY A 40 -3.53 -18.46 12.06
C GLY A 40 -4.91 -17.84 11.83
N THR A 41 -5.95 -18.61 12.16
CA THR A 41 -7.36 -18.20 12.11
C THR A 41 -7.85 -17.69 13.48
N THR A 42 -6.98 -17.16 14.31
CA THR A 42 -7.31 -16.82 15.70
C THR A 42 -8.24 -15.61 15.75
N PRO A 43 -9.40 -15.68 16.47
CA PRO A 43 -10.27 -14.54 16.68
C PRO A 43 -9.56 -13.40 17.45
N THR A 44 -9.88 -12.17 17.11
CA THR A 44 -9.20 -10.96 17.53
C THR A 44 -9.67 -10.38 18.87
N ASP A 45 -10.13 -11.22 19.81
CA ASP A 45 -10.58 -10.75 21.15
C ASP A 45 -9.45 -10.36 22.10
N ALA A 46 -8.20 -10.66 21.73
CA ALA A 46 -7.01 -10.27 22.48
C ALA A 46 -6.06 -9.45 21.61
N PRO A 47 -5.44 -8.37 22.15
CA PRO A 47 -4.50 -7.57 21.38
C PRO A 47 -3.31 -8.43 20.96
N VAL A 48 -3.07 -8.49 19.64
CA VAL A 48 -1.92 -9.20 19.04
C VAL A 48 -0.61 -8.57 19.51
N LEU A 49 -0.60 -7.25 19.63
CA LEU A 49 0.50 -6.42 20.11
C LEU A 49 0.30 -6.15 21.60
N ARG A 50 0.98 -6.93 22.45
CA ARG A 50 0.77 -6.95 23.91
C ARG A 50 1.56 -5.88 24.64
N ASP A 51 2.77 -5.60 24.19
CA ASP A 51 3.69 -4.69 24.85
C ASP A 51 4.55 -3.91 23.84
N ARG A 52 5.36 -2.98 24.34
CA ARG A 52 6.25 -2.18 23.52
C ARG A 52 7.24 -3.04 22.71
N ALA A 53 7.75 -4.12 23.27
CA ALA A 53 8.72 -4.99 22.58
C ALA A 53 8.07 -5.67 21.35
N ASP A 54 6.83 -6.14 21.52
CA ASP A 54 6.04 -6.70 20.42
C ASP A 54 5.82 -5.68 19.29
N VAL A 55 5.40 -4.46 19.66
CA VAL A 55 5.10 -3.40 18.70
C VAL A 55 6.36 -2.95 17.96
N VAL A 56 7.49 -2.75 18.67
CA VAL A 56 8.76 -2.37 18.06
C VAL A 56 9.26 -3.46 17.11
N ALA A 57 9.22 -4.72 17.52
CA ALA A 57 9.64 -5.84 16.69
C ALA A 57 8.75 -5.97 15.44
N TYR A 58 7.43 -5.83 15.59
CA TYR A 58 6.48 -5.85 14.49
C TYR A 58 6.68 -4.68 13.53
N ALA A 59 6.80 -3.45 14.06
CA ALA A 59 7.04 -2.27 13.24
C ALA A 59 8.31 -2.42 12.42
N ALA A 60 9.42 -2.79 13.04
CA ALA A 60 10.68 -3.00 12.34
C ALA A 60 10.63 -4.09 11.27
N TYR A 61 9.74 -5.08 11.44
CA TYR A 61 9.56 -6.17 10.48
C TYR A 61 8.55 -5.85 9.38
N ARG A 62 7.40 -5.23 9.70
CA ARG A 62 6.28 -5.03 8.75
C ARG A 62 6.17 -3.63 8.19
N MET A 63 6.50 -2.59 8.99
CA MET A 63 6.30 -1.21 8.55
C MET A 63 7.04 -0.86 7.26
N PRO A 64 8.29 -1.31 7.00
CA PRO A 64 8.94 -1.06 5.72
C PRO A 64 8.20 -1.67 4.52
N ALA A 65 7.64 -2.86 4.68
CA ALA A 65 6.88 -3.53 3.63
C ALA A 65 5.55 -2.82 3.33
N THR A 66 4.82 -2.41 4.38
CA THR A 66 3.59 -1.62 4.24
C THR A 66 3.86 -0.26 3.62
N PHE A 67 4.95 0.41 4.02
CA PHE A 67 5.39 1.68 3.43
C PHE A 67 5.61 1.54 1.92
N GLU A 68 6.41 0.56 1.48
CA GLU A 68 6.74 0.40 0.05
C GLU A 68 5.52 0.00 -0.78
N ALA A 69 4.61 -0.83 -0.23
CA ALA A 69 3.36 -1.18 -0.92
C ALA A 69 2.42 0.04 -1.04
N ALA A 70 2.26 0.81 0.04
CA ALA A 70 1.46 2.04 0.03
C ALA A 70 2.07 3.08 -0.93
N ARG A 71 3.40 3.26 -0.90
CA ARG A 71 4.12 4.15 -1.81
C ARG A 71 3.85 3.78 -3.27
N GLY A 72 3.99 2.50 -3.65
CA GLY A 72 3.71 2.05 -5.01
C GLY A 72 2.27 2.32 -5.46
N ALA A 73 1.28 2.20 -4.56
CA ALA A 73 -0.11 2.55 -4.86
C ALA A 73 -0.32 4.07 -4.99
N LEU A 74 0.36 4.87 -4.16
CA LEU A 74 0.30 6.33 -4.20
C LEU A 74 1.02 6.91 -5.42
N ASP A 75 2.16 6.35 -5.82
CA ASP A 75 2.88 6.74 -7.04
C ASP A 75 1.98 6.52 -8.27
N ALA A 76 1.30 5.38 -8.34
CA ALA A 76 0.36 5.11 -9.43
C ALA A 76 -0.87 6.05 -9.43
N LEU A 77 -1.33 6.53 -8.26
CA LEU A 77 -2.35 7.58 -8.15
C LEU A 77 -1.82 8.92 -8.65
N ARG A 78 -0.61 9.30 -8.26
CA ARG A 78 0.04 10.56 -8.69
C ARG A 78 0.25 10.58 -10.20
N ASP A 79 0.65 9.47 -10.80
CA ASP A 79 0.80 9.34 -12.26
C ASP A 79 -0.54 9.59 -12.98
N ALA A 80 -1.66 9.13 -12.41
CA ALA A 80 -2.99 9.35 -12.98
C ALA A 80 -3.56 10.75 -12.69
N ALA A 81 -3.06 11.43 -11.65
CA ALA A 81 -3.53 12.73 -11.16
C ALA A 81 -2.36 13.66 -10.77
N PRO A 82 -1.46 14.02 -11.70
CA PRO A 82 -0.20 14.70 -11.37
C PRO A 82 -0.38 16.10 -10.77
N GLU A 83 -1.47 16.78 -11.07
CA GLU A 83 -1.76 18.12 -10.56
C GLU A 83 -2.46 18.11 -9.19
N TRP A 84 -2.92 16.94 -8.74
CA TRP A 84 -3.66 16.86 -7.48
C TRP A 84 -2.73 16.67 -6.28
N VAL A 85 -2.91 17.52 -5.28
CA VAL A 85 -2.14 17.49 -4.02
C VAL A 85 -3.12 17.54 -2.85
N PRO A 86 -3.19 16.51 -2.00
CA PRO A 86 -4.05 16.52 -0.82
C PRO A 86 -3.54 17.51 0.24
N GLY A 87 -4.43 18.24 0.88
CA GLY A 87 -4.12 19.07 2.05
C GLY A 87 -4.31 18.33 3.37
N THR A 88 -5.19 17.30 3.35
CA THR A 88 -5.52 16.47 4.51
C THR A 88 -5.53 15.00 4.15
N HIS A 89 -5.15 14.16 5.12
CA HIS A 89 -5.10 12.72 4.95
C HIS A 89 -5.59 12.01 6.21
N THR A 90 -6.38 10.95 6.05
CA THR A 90 -6.80 10.06 7.13
C THR A 90 -6.35 8.63 6.83
N ASP A 91 -5.55 8.05 7.72
CA ASP A 91 -5.04 6.67 7.64
C ASP A 91 -5.84 5.78 8.59
N ILE A 92 -6.73 4.93 8.06
CA ILE A 92 -7.61 4.09 8.86
C ILE A 92 -6.94 2.75 9.14
N GLY A 93 -6.80 2.41 10.43
CA GLY A 93 -6.05 1.24 10.86
C GLY A 93 -4.55 1.42 10.63
N GLY A 94 -4.08 2.67 10.69
CA GLY A 94 -2.70 3.03 10.33
C GLY A 94 -1.64 2.51 11.29
N GLY A 95 -2.03 2.04 12.47
CA GLY A 95 -1.12 1.42 13.44
C GLY A 95 0.06 2.33 13.79
N THR A 96 1.25 1.98 13.32
CA THR A 96 2.48 2.78 13.47
C THR A 96 2.67 3.85 12.39
N GLY A 97 1.69 4.05 11.50
CA GLY A 97 1.64 5.14 10.53
C GLY A 97 2.40 4.89 9.23
N ALA A 98 2.57 3.63 8.80
CA ALA A 98 3.32 3.31 7.58
C ALA A 98 2.79 4.02 6.34
N ALA A 99 1.45 4.07 6.15
CA ALA A 99 0.85 4.78 5.03
C ALA A 99 0.98 6.29 5.19
N GLY A 100 0.91 6.84 6.40
CA GLY A 100 1.19 8.25 6.66
C GLY A 100 2.60 8.67 6.23
N TRP A 101 3.62 7.83 6.50
CA TRP A 101 4.98 8.04 6.00
C TRP A 101 5.04 7.98 4.48
N ALA A 102 4.36 7.03 3.84
CA ALA A 102 4.33 6.90 2.38
C ALA A 102 3.63 8.08 1.71
N VAL A 103 2.55 8.60 2.32
CA VAL A 103 1.85 9.81 1.86
C VAL A 103 2.76 11.04 1.97
N ALA A 104 3.48 11.20 3.07
CA ALA A 104 4.40 12.32 3.23
C ALA A 104 5.61 12.25 2.28
N ASP A 105 6.09 11.04 1.94
CA ASP A 105 7.12 10.82 0.91
C ASP A 105 6.59 11.13 -0.50
N ALA A 106 5.36 10.71 -0.81
CA ALA A 106 4.74 10.93 -2.11
C ALA A 106 4.51 12.41 -2.43
N TRP A 107 4.22 13.24 -1.43
CA TRP A 107 4.05 14.70 -1.55
C TRP A 107 5.06 15.47 -0.69
N ASP A 108 6.35 15.12 -0.79
CA ASP A 108 7.45 15.64 0.04
C ASP A 108 7.59 17.16 0.03
N GLY A 109 7.28 17.81 -1.10
CA GLY A 109 7.28 19.28 -1.19
C GLY A 109 6.11 19.94 -0.47
N ARG A 110 5.01 19.21 -0.24
CA ARG A 110 3.78 19.69 0.42
C ARG A 110 3.01 18.52 1.04
N PRO A 111 3.55 17.89 2.10
CA PRO A 111 2.88 16.77 2.73
C PRO A 111 1.56 17.21 3.38
N PRO A 112 0.49 16.39 3.27
CA PRO A 112 -0.78 16.71 3.92
C PRO A 112 -0.68 16.53 5.42
N ARG A 113 -1.53 17.25 6.18
CA ARG A 113 -1.75 16.96 7.59
C ARG A 113 -2.45 15.62 7.72
N THR A 114 -1.84 14.70 8.45
CA THR A 114 -2.31 13.31 8.58
C THR A 114 -3.04 13.08 9.91
N THR A 115 -4.15 12.35 9.87
CA THR A 115 -4.79 11.76 11.06
C THR A 115 -4.67 10.24 10.96
N VAL A 116 -3.99 9.61 11.92
CA VAL A 116 -3.85 8.15 12.02
C VAL A 116 -4.85 7.63 13.03
N LEU A 117 -5.73 6.74 12.59
CA LEU A 117 -6.74 6.08 13.42
C LEU A 117 -6.37 4.61 13.61
N ASP A 118 -6.33 4.15 14.86
CA ASP A 118 -6.16 2.74 15.20
C ASP A 118 -6.73 2.47 16.60
N TRP A 119 -7.09 1.23 16.88
CA TRP A 119 -7.57 0.84 18.20
C TRP A 119 -6.45 0.43 19.16
N ALA A 120 -5.27 0.04 18.62
CA ALA A 120 -4.12 -0.44 19.36
C ALA A 120 -3.26 0.73 19.88
N GLU A 121 -3.55 1.21 21.09
CA GLU A 121 -2.78 2.31 21.69
C GLU A 121 -1.25 2.08 21.70
N PRO A 122 -0.71 0.86 21.93
CA PRO A 122 0.72 0.63 21.84
C PRO A 122 1.30 0.92 20.44
N ALA A 123 0.56 0.66 19.37
CA ALA A 123 0.97 0.97 18.01
C ALA A 123 0.96 2.47 17.75
N LEU A 124 -0.11 3.16 18.16
CA LEU A 124 -0.22 4.62 18.07
C LEU A 124 0.90 5.33 18.84
N ALA A 125 1.21 4.84 20.06
CA ALA A 125 2.29 5.41 20.89
C ALA A 125 3.65 5.28 20.19
N LEU A 126 3.96 4.12 19.61
CA LEU A 126 5.18 3.92 18.82
C LEU A 126 5.18 4.79 17.55
N GLY A 127 4.02 4.91 16.88
CA GLY A 127 3.89 5.77 15.71
C GLY A 127 4.22 7.23 15.99
N ARG A 128 3.72 7.78 17.11
CA ARG A 128 4.06 9.15 17.58
C ARG A 128 5.57 9.30 17.81
N GLU A 129 6.19 8.31 18.43
CA GLU A 129 7.63 8.31 18.68
C GLU A 129 8.44 8.27 17.37
N LEU A 130 8.08 7.38 16.44
CA LEU A 130 8.73 7.28 15.14
C LEU A 130 8.57 8.54 14.32
N ALA A 131 7.38 9.14 14.34
CA ALA A 131 7.08 10.38 13.63
C ALA A 131 8.01 11.53 14.05
N GLY A 132 8.34 11.65 15.34
CA GLY A 132 9.42 12.50 15.87
C GLY A 132 9.50 13.93 15.34
N GLY A 133 8.37 14.52 14.89
CA GLY A 133 8.33 15.83 14.22
C GLY A 133 8.64 15.78 12.71
N VAL A 134 8.83 14.60 12.12
CA VAL A 134 8.97 14.41 10.65
C VAL A 134 7.60 14.42 9.97
N LEU A 135 6.58 13.82 10.62
CA LEU A 135 5.20 13.84 10.14
C LEU A 135 4.36 14.85 10.93
N ASP A 136 3.62 15.70 10.22
CA ASP A 136 2.52 16.48 10.81
C ASP A 136 1.31 15.54 10.96
N ALA A 137 1.27 14.81 12.08
CA ALA A 137 0.29 13.76 12.28
C ALA A 137 -0.37 13.81 13.65
N GLU A 138 -1.70 13.69 13.66
CA GLU A 138 -2.53 13.43 14.82
C GLU A 138 -2.81 11.93 14.93
N TRP A 139 -2.74 11.38 16.15
CA TRP A 139 -2.93 9.96 16.43
C TRP A 139 -4.12 9.77 17.35
N ARG A 140 -5.17 9.17 16.82
CA ARG A 140 -6.44 8.99 17.55
C ARG A 140 -6.72 7.51 17.76
N ARG A 141 -7.09 7.15 18.98
CA ARG A 141 -7.56 5.81 19.28
C ARG A 141 -9.02 5.67 18.90
N GLU A 142 -9.30 4.88 17.85
CA GLU A 142 -10.64 4.65 17.35
C GLU A 142 -10.85 3.17 17.04
N ARG A 143 -12.07 2.67 17.30
CA ARG A 143 -12.46 1.33 16.91
C ARG A 143 -12.98 1.34 15.47
N ILE A 144 -12.39 0.52 14.62
CA ILE A 144 -12.81 0.35 13.23
C ILE A 144 -14.01 -0.62 13.20
N GLY A 145 -15.12 -0.19 12.59
CA GLY A 145 -16.35 -0.96 12.48
C GLY A 145 -17.51 -0.08 12.03
N THR A 146 -18.72 -0.58 12.13
CA THR A 146 -19.97 0.08 11.65
C THR A 146 -20.26 1.44 12.31
N ALA A 147 -19.70 1.69 13.50
CA ALA A 147 -19.87 2.95 14.23
C ALA A 147 -18.85 4.03 13.88
N LEU A 148 -17.80 3.70 13.12
CA LEU A 148 -16.78 4.67 12.72
C LEU A 148 -17.39 5.83 11.94
N ARG A 149 -17.02 7.06 12.31
CA ARG A 149 -17.37 8.28 11.57
C ARG A 149 -16.13 9.13 11.42
N LEU A 150 -15.87 9.54 10.20
CA LEU A 150 -14.71 10.34 9.83
C LEU A 150 -15.11 11.78 9.56
N ASP A 151 -14.23 12.70 9.86
CA ASP A 151 -14.29 14.04 9.30
C ASP A 151 -13.99 14.01 7.80
N GLU A 152 -14.42 15.02 7.05
CA GLU A 152 -14.06 15.15 5.64
C GLU A 152 -12.54 15.32 5.49
N THR A 153 -11.96 14.65 4.49
CA THR A 153 -10.53 14.66 4.24
C THR A 153 -10.25 14.48 2.74
N ASP A 154 -9.14 15.02 2.24
CA ASP A 154 -8.82 14.92 0.81
C ASP A 154 -8.42 13.51 0.39
N LEU A 155 -7.67 12.83 1.24
CA LEU A 155 -7.17 11.48 1.01
C LEU A 155 -7.52 10.54 2.17
N VAL A 156 -8.03 9.37 1.85
CA VAL A 156 -8.16 8.27 2.82
C VAL A 156 -7.28 7.11 2.39
N THR A 157 -6.49 6.56 3.33
CA THR A 157 -5.78 5.29 3.13
C THR A 157 -6.30 4.21 4.07
N VAL A 158 -6.32 2.96 3.57
CA VAL A 158 -6.62 1.74 4.34
C VAL A 158 -5.59 0.69 3.92
N SER A 159 -4.68 0.30 4.83
CA SER A 159 -3.57 -0.58 4.47
C SER A 159 -3.50 -1.81 5.37
N TYR A 160 -3.76 -3.01 4.79
CA TYR A 160 -3.70 -4.31 5.46
C TYR A 160 -4.70 -4.48 6.63
N VAL A 161 -5.82 -3.79 6.59
CA VAL A 161 -6.84 -3.76 7.66
C VAL A 161 -8.03 -4.67 7.33
N LEU A 162 -8.43 -4.75 6.05
CA LEU A 162 -9.69 -5.42 5.70
C LEU A 162 -9.72 -6.90 6.10
N LYS A 163 -8.56 -7.56 6.15
CA LYS A 163 -8.47 -8.95 6.58
C LYS A 163 -8.91 -9.15 8.05
N GLU A 164 -8.72 -8.14 8.89
CA GLU A 164 -8.98 -8.21 10.33
C GLU A 164 -10.46 -7.97 10.67
N LEU A 165 -11.27 -7.53 9.70
CA LEU A 165 -12.65 -7.13 9.87
C LEU A 165 -13.63 -8.21 9.42
N THR A 166 -14.80 -8.22 10.02
CA THR A 166 -15.95 -8.98 9.50
C THR A 166 -16.39 -8.42 8.15
N GLU A 167 -17.15 -9.17 7.36
CA GLU A 167 -17.67 -8.70 6.07
C GLU A 167 -18.50 -7.42 6.22
N GLY A 168 -19.38 -7.36 7.23
CA GLY A 168 -20.19 -6.18 7.51
C GLY A 168 -19.35 -4.95 7.89
N ASP A 169 -18.31 -5.14 8.72
CA ASP A 169 -17.41 -4.05 9.11
C ASP A 169 -16.54 -3.57 7.92
N ARG A 170 -16.13 -4.48 7.01
CA ARG A 170 -15.42 -4.11 5.77
C ARG A 170 -16.28 -3.22 4.89
N ALA A 171 -17.53 -3.62 4.65
CA ALA A 171 -18.46 -2.85 3.85
C ALA A 171 -18.73 -1.47 4.46
N ALA A 172 -18.94 -1.40 5.78
CA ALA A 172 -19.12 -0.16 6.50
C ALA A 172 -17.89 0.74 6.44
N LEU A 173 -16.67 0.18 6.58
CA LEU A 173 -15.43 0.91 6.48
C LEU A 173 -15.25 1.53 5.10
N VAL A 174 -15.44 0.75 4.02
CA VAL A 174 -15.29 1.25 2.64
C VAL A 174 -16.33 2.33 2.34
N ALA A 175 -17.58 2.16 2.79
CA ALA A 175 -18.62 3.17 2.64
C ALA A 175 -18.28 4.47 3.40
N GLU A 176 -17.75 4.36 4.62
CA GLU A 176 -17.36 5.53 5.40
C GLU A 176 -16.12 6.22 4.80
N ALA A 177 -15.13 5.47 4.31
CA ALA A 177 -13.99 6.00 3.57
C ALA A 177 -14.46 6.76 2.32
N ALA A 178 -15.38 6.16 1.56
CA ALA A 178 -15.99 6.83 0.41
C ALA A 178 -16.75 8.10 0.78
N ARG A 179 -17.52 8.09 1.88
CA ARG A 179 -18.26 9.27 2.33
C ARG A 179 -17.33 10.43 2.72
N ALA A 180 -16.27 10.12 3.46
CA ALA A 180 -15.38 11.12 4.02
C ALA A 180 -14.35 11.68 3.02
N ALA A 181 -13.91 10.88 2.06
CA ALA A 181 -12.93 11.30 1.07
C ALA A 181 -13.52 12.31 0.08
N THR A 182 -13.02 13.54 0.08
CA THR A 182 -13.38 14.58 -0.89
C THR A 182 -12.59 14.46 -2.19
N GLY A 183 -11.41 13.85 -2.16
CA GLY A 183 -10.51 13.67 -3.30
C GLY A 183 -10.30 12.20 -3.68
N ALA A 184 -9.58 11.44 -2.88
CA ALA A 184 -9.19 10.07 -3.24
C ALA A 184 -9.28 9.08 -2.07
N VAL A 185 -9.46 7.79 -2.42
CA VAL A 185 -9.33 6.65 -1.51
C VAL A 185 -8.30 5.69 -2.08
N VAL A 186 -7.36 5.24 -1.25
CA VAL A 186 -6.36 4.22 -1.58
C VAL A 186 -6.46 3.06 -0.58
N ILE A 187 -6.74 1.86 -1.08
CA ILE A 187 -6.84 0.65 -0.27
C ILE A 187 -5.78 -0.34 -0.72
N VAL A 188 -4.99 -0.85 0.22
CA VAL A 188 -3.90 -1.80 -0.02
C VAL A 188 -4.10 -3.05 0.84
N GLU A 189 -4.00 -4.23 0.22
CA GLU A 189 -4.13 -5.53 0.87
C GLU A 189 -2.99 -6.48 0.45
N PRO A 190 -2.76 -7.60 1.16
CA PRO A 190 -1.79 -8.59 0.70
C PRO A 190 -2.07 -9.08 -0.72
N GLY A 191 -1.02 -9.30 -1.51
CA GLY A 191 -1.10 -9.82 -2.89
C GLY A 191 -1.43 -11.31 -2.96
N THR A 192 -2.41 -11.75 -2.18
CA THR A 192 -2.95 -13.11 -2.13
C THR A 192 -4.32 -13.16 -2.81
N PRO A 193 -4.84 -14.35 -3.19
CA PRO A 193 -6.21 -14.47 -3.70
C PRO A 193 -7.24 -13.78 -2.81
N ASP A 194 -7.24 -14.06 -1.50
CA ASP A 194 -8.15 -13.45 -0.54
C ASP A 194 -8.00 -11.91 -0.46
N GLY A 195 -6.75 -11.40 -0.52
CA GLY A 195 -6.49 -9.96 -0.53
C GLY A 195 -7.02 -9.30 -1.79
N TYR A 196 -6.83 -9.93 -2.94
CA TYR A 196 -7.39 -9.49 -4.20
C TYR A 196 -8.93 -9.45 -4.19
N GLU A 197 -9.59 -10.47 -3.65
CA GLU A 197 -11.05 -10.49 -3.55
C GLU A 197 -11.58 -9.33 -2.71
N ARG A 198 -10.91 -9.01 -1.58
CA ARG A 198 -11.25 -7.82 -0.78
C ARG A 198 -11.05 -6.51 -1.55
N ILE A 199 -9.98 -6.40 -2.33
CA ILE A 199 -9.75 -5.23 -3.18
C ILE A 199 -10.80 -5.11 -4.27
N ILE A 200 -11.22 -6.20 -4.91
CA ILE A 200 -12.28 -6.17 -5.93
C ILE A 200 -13.62 -5.74 -5.33
N ALA A 201 -13.96 -6.24 -4.15
CA ALA A 201 -15.18 -5.82 -3.43
C ALA A 201 -15.12 -4.31 -3.07
N ALA A 202 -14.00 -3.84 -2.52
CA ALA A 202 -13.79 -2.44 -2.20
C ALA A 202 -13.83 -1.54 -3.46
N ARG A 203 -13.19 -1.98 -4.55
CA ARG A 203 -13.21 -1.29 -5.84
C ARG A 203 -14.65 -1.11 -6.36
N SER A 204 -15.46 -2.16 -6.32
CA SER A 204 -16.85 -2.10 -6.75
C SER A 204 -17.64 -1.11 -5.89
N ALA A 205 -17.50 -1.18 -4.57
CA ALA A 205 -18.18 -0.26 -3.66
C ALA A 205 -17.77 1.22 -3.87
N LEU A 206 -16.50 1.50 -4.18
CA LEU A 206 -16.03 2.84 -4.51
C LEU A 206 -16.63 3.34 -5.84
N ILE A 207 -16.72 2.49 -6.87
CA ILE A 207 -17.35 2.83 -8.15
C ILE A 207 -18.85 3.13 -7.93
N ASP A 208 -19.56 2.28 -7.17
CA ASP A 208 -20.96 2.47 -6.84
C ASP A 208 -21.19 3.77 -6.03
N ALA A 209 -20.20 4.21 -5.25
CA ALA A 209 -20.18 5.48 -4.54
C ALA A 209 -19.78 6.68 -5.42
N GLY A 210 -19.61 6.51 -6.73
CA GLY A 210 -19.33 7.56 -7.70
C GLY A 210 -17.86 7.91 -7.88
N PHE A 211 -16.92 7.03 -7.44
CA PHE A 211 -15.49 7.22 -7.70
C PHE A 211 -15.09 6.68 -9.07
N THR A 212 -14.08 7.29 -9.67
CA THR A 212 -13.39 6.79 -10.85
C THR A 212 -12.12 6.07 -10.40
N VAL A 213 -11.87 4.86 -10.91
CA VAL A 213 -10.63 4.12 -10.63
C VAL A 213 -9.46 4.81 -11.35
N ALA A 214 -8.48 5.27 -10.58
CA ALA A 214 -7.25 5.90 -11.10
C ALA A 214 -6.17 4.85 -11.37
N ALA A 215 -6.01 3.87 -10.45
CA ALA A 215 -5.04 2.80 -10.53
C ALA A 215 -5.49 1.59 -9.69
N PRO A 216 -4.99 0.38 -9.96
CA PRO A 216 -4.12 -0.02 -11.07
C PRO A 216 -4.86 -0.18 -12.40
N CYS A 217 -6.20 -0.33 -12.32
CA CYS A 217 -7.01 -0.66 -13.48
C CYS A 217 -7.07 0.51 -14.46
N PRO A 218 -6.95 0.25 -15.77
CA PRO A 218 -7.08 1.26 -16.80
C PRO A 218 -8.55 1.66 -17.08
N HIS A 219 -9.50 1.13 -16.29
CA HIS A 219 -10.94 1.37 -16.46
C HIS A 219 -11.69 1.15 -15.14
N SER A 220 -12.89 1.73 -15.05
CA SER A 220 -13.85 1.47 -13.97
C SER A 220 -14.89 0.38 -14.31
N GLY A 221 -14.79 -0.28 -15.46
CA GLY A 221 -15.62 -1.42 -15.85
C GLY A 221 -15.33 -2.69 -15.02
N ALA A 222 -16.03 -3.79 -15.32
CA ALA A 222 -15.82 -5.07 -14.64
C ALA A 222 -14.36 -5.55 -14.77
N CYS A 223 -13.82 -6.15 -13.70
CA CYS A 223 -12.49 -6.75 -13.78
C CYS A 223 -12.51 -7.97 -14.69
N PRO A 224 -11.57 -8.08 -15.65
CA PRO A 224 -11.52 -9.21 -16.57
C PRO A 224 -10.95 -10.50 -15.95
N ILE A 225 -10.41 -10.44 -14.74
CA ILE A 225 -9.91 -11.62 -14.03
C ILE A 225 -11.07 -12.30 -13.32
N GLU A 226 -11.30 -13.57 -13.66
CA GLU A 226 -12.33 -14.39 -13.01
C GLU A 226 -11.86 -14.82 -11.62
N PRO A 227 -12.63 -14.50 -10.56
CA PRO A 227 -12.29 -14.92 -9.20
C PRO A 227 -12.07 -16.44 -9.08
N GLY A 228 -11.06 -16.85 -8.31
CA GLY A 228 -10.71 -18.25 -8.12
C GLY A 228 -9.83 -18.87 -9.22
N THR A 229 -9.69 -18.23 -10.40
CA THR A 229 -8.80 -18.70 -11.47
C THR A 229 -7.44 -18.03 -11.43
N ASP A 230 -7.41 -16.75 -11.17
CA ASP A 230 -6.20 -15.90 -11.09
C ASP A 230 -6.49 -14.67 -10.22
N TRP A 231 -5.47 -13.89 -9.88
CA TRP A 231 -5.63 -12.65 -9.10
C TRP A 231 -4.62 -11.59 -9.52
N CYS A 232 -5.07 -10.33 -9.48
CA CYS A 232 -4.22 -9.18 -9.77
C CYS A 232 -3.45 -8.79 -8.50
N HIS A 233 -2.13 -8.68 -8.62
CA HIS A 233 -1.25 -8.20 -7.55
C HIS A 233 0.01 -7.60 -8.15
N PHE A 234 0.76 -6.89 -7.31
CA PHE A 234 1.99 -6.19 -7.67
C PHE A 234 3.11 -6.55 -6.69
N SER A 235 4.27 -5.98 -6.89
CA SER A 235 5.46 -6.32 -6.11
C SER A 235 6.24 -5.06 -5.81
N ALA A 236 6.44 -4.77 -4.52
CA ALA A 236 7.33 -3.70 -4.08
C ALA A 236 8.61 -4.28 -3.48
N ARG A 237 9.76 -3.73 -3.85
CA ARG A 237 11.04 -4.16 -3.30
C ARG A 237 11.30 -3.51 -1.96
N VAL A 238 11.56 -4.33 -0.95
CA VAL A 238 11.79 -3.91 0.43
C VAL A 238 13.22 -4.26 0.84
N SER A 239 13.98 -3.28 1.27
CA SER A 239 15.31 -3.50 1.83
C SER A 239 15.22 -4.22 3.17
N ARG A 240 15.97 -5.32 3.34
CA ARG A 240 15.99 -6.10 4.58
C ARG A 240 16.92 -5.51 5.63
N SER A 241 16.38 -5.21 6.80
CA SER A 241 17.18 -4.92 8.00
C SER A 241 17.91 -6.17 8.51
N SER A 242 18.81 -6.00 9.48
CA SER A 242 19.46 -7.12 10.20
C SER A 242 18.42 -8.03 10.86
N LEU A 243 17.36 -7.47 11.45
CA LEU A 243 16.25 -8.22 12.04
C LEU A 243 15.52 -9.08 10.99
N HIS A 244 15.21 -8.54 9.81
CA HIS A 244 14.60 -9.34 8.74
C HIS A 244 15.45 -10.54 8.34
N ARG A 245 16.77 -10.34 8.18
CA ARG A 245 17.69 -11.43 7.82
C ARG A 245 17.75 -12.50 8.91
N GLN A 246 17.77 -12.09 10.16
CA GLN A 246 17.80 -13.01 11.30
C GLN A 246 16.52 -13.86 11.39
N VAL A 247 15.35 -13.24 11.26
CA VAL A 247 14.04 -13.92 11.40
C VAL A 247 13.76 -14.86 10.22
N LYS A 248 14.09 -14.43 8.99
CA LYS A 248 13.80 -15.22 7.78
C LYS A 248 14.93 -16.14 7.34
N GLY A 249 16.10 -16.09 7.99
CA GLY A 249 17.28 -16.90 7.61
C GLY A 249 17.78 -16.61 6.18
N GLY A 250 17.43 -15.44 5.62
CA GLY A 250 17.70 -15.10 4.23
C GLY A 250 19.02 -14.35 4.05
N SER A 251 19.78 -14.72 3.01
CA SER A 251 21.04 -14.07 2.63
C SER A 251 20.86 -12.80 1.78
N LEU A 252 19.72 -12.66 1.08
CA LEU A 252 19.48 -11.53 0.19
C LEU A 252 19.23 -10.24 0.99
N PRO A 253 19.77 -9.10 0.52
CA PRO A 253 19.60 -7.81 1.17
C PRO A 253 18.21 -7.19 0.99
N TYR A 254 17.33 -7.83 0.23
CA TYR A 254 15.97 -7.38 -0.07
C TYR A 254 14.97 -8.53 -0.08
N GLU A 255 13.70 -8.19 -0.04
CA GLU A 255 12.57 -9.07 -0.33
C GLU A 255 11.53 -8.32 -1.16
N ASP A 256 10.65 -9.07 -1.80
CA ASP A 256 9.55 -8.50 -2.58
C ASP A 256 8.25 -8.67 -1.78
N GLU A 257 7.65 -7.55 -1.35
CA GLU A 257 6.31 -7.53 -0.78
C GLU A 257 5.28 -7.62 -1.91
N LYS A 258 4.41 -8.62 -1.83
CA LYS A 258 3.29 -8.77 -2.76
C LYS A 258 2.06 -8.08 -2.21
N TYR A 259 1.44 -7.20 -3.01
CA TYR A 259 0.26 -6.45 -2.62
C TYR A 259 -0.76 -6.32 -3.76
N ALA A 260 -2.02 -6.19 -3.40
CA ALA A 260 -3.11 -5.78 -4.27
C ALA A 260 -3.63 -4.43 -3.80
N TYR A 261 -4.12 -3.59 -4.70
CA TYR A 261 -4.60 -2.27 -4.31
C TYR A 261 -5.67 -1.73 -5.27
N VAL A 262 -6.39 -0.73 -4.78
CA VAL A 262 -7.20 0.19 -5.59
C VAL A 262 -6.94 1.61 -5.14
N ALA A 263 -6.73 2.51 -6.10
CA ALA A 263 -6.75 3.95 -5.93
C ALA A 263 -7.88 4.51 -6.78
N ALA A 264 -8.79 5.26 -6.16
CA ALA A 264 -9.97 5.81 -6.81
C ALA A 264 -10.19 7.27 -6.39
N THR A 265 -10.72 8.09 -7.29
CA THR A 265 -10.87 9.54 -7.13
C THR A 265 -12.30 9.99 -7.34
N ARG A 266 -12.70 11.08 -6.67
CA ARG A 266 -13.98 11.76 -6.91
C ARG A 266 -13.93 12.72 -8.10
N PHE A 267 -12.76 13.05 -8.56
CA PHE A 267 -12.55 13.92 -9.73
C PHE A 267 -12.11 13.09 -10.93
N PRO A 268 -12.35 13.58 -12.14
CA PRO A 268 -11.91 12.89 -13.37
C PRO A 268 -10.39 12.74 -13.40
N VAL A 269 -9.94 11.57 -13.79
CA VAL A 269 -8.53 11.26 -14.06
C VAL A 269 -8.41 10.57 -15.41
N THR A 270 -7.21 10.57 -15.96
CA THR A 270 -6.88 9.80 -17.16
C THR A 270 -6.08 8.55 -16.74
N PRO A 271 -6.74 7.39 -16.58
CA PRO A 271 -6.03 6.16 -16.27
C PRO A 271 -5.02 5.82 -17.38
N ALA A 272 -4.01 5.03 -17.04
CA ALA A 272 -3.09 4.51 -18.03
C ALA A 272 -3.86 3.75 -19.13
N PRO A 273 -3.41 3.80 -20.40
CA PRO A 273 -4.06 3.06 -21.49
C PRO A 273 -4.12 1.54 -21.25
N ALA A 274 -3.07 0.99 -20.62
CA ALA A 274 -3.04 -0.37 -20.11
C ALA A 274 -2.07 -0.46 -18.90
N ARG A 275 -2.18 -1.53 -18.15
CA ARG A 275 -1.30 -1.83 -17.00
C ARG A 275 -0.57 -3.15 -17.21
N VAL A 276 0.74 -3.16 -16.99
CA VAL A 276 1.54 -4.39 -16.97
C VAL A 276 1.18 -5.19 -15.70
N VAL A 277 0.48 -6.33 -15.88
CA VAL A 277 -0.08 -7.08 -14.73
C VAL A 277 0.70 -8.34 -14.36
N ARG A 278 1.78 -8.62 -15.09
CA ARG A 278 2.73 -9.70 -14.79
C ARG A 278 4.15 -9.24 -15.10
N ARG A 279 5.12 -9.96 -14.54
CA ARG A 279 6.53 -9.67 -14.83
C ARG A 279 6.82 -9.81 -16.32
N PRO A 280 7.36 -8.76 -16.98
CA PRO A 280 7.73 -8.81 -18.39
C PRO A 280 8.68 -9.98 -18.71
N GLN A 281 8.47 -10.62 -19.84
CA GLN A 281 9.32 -11.74 -20.30
C GLN A 281 10.20 -11.26 -21.44
N THR A 282 11.46 -10.95 -21.15
CA THR A 282 12.45 -10.55 -22.15
C THR A 282 13.12 -11.77 -22.76
N ARG A 283 13.09 -11.86 -24.09
CA ARG A 283 13.76 -12.87 -24.92
C ARG A 283 14.62 -12.18 -25.98
N LYS A 284 15.46 -12.96 -26.68
CA LYS A 284 16.32 -12.41 -27.75
C LYS A 284 15.48 -11.74 -28.84
N GLY A 285 15.50 -10.40 -28.87
CA GLY A 285 14.83 -9.59 -29.88
C GLY A 285 13.35 -9.32 -29.68
N LEU A 286 12.74 -9.75 -28.56
CA LEU A 286 11.36 -9.46 -28.23
C LEU A 286 11.13 -9.36 -26.70
N VAL A 287 10.06 -8.66 -26.32
CA VAL A 287 9.52 -8.61 -24.96
C VAL A 287 8.04 -8.97 -25.02
N LEU A 288 7.60 -9.84 -24.13
CA LEU A 288 6.19 -10.17 -23.93
C LEU A 288 5.70 -9.46 -22.69
N LEU A 289 4.59 -8.73 -22.83
CA LEU A 289 3.91 -8.02 -21.75
C LEU A 289 2.50 -8.59 -21.60
N ASP A 290 2.17 -9.02 -20.40
CA ASP A 290 0.79 -9.36 -20.03
C ASP A 290 0.14 -8.08 -19.50
N LEU A 291 -0.90 -7.61 -20.19
CA LEU A 291 -1.53 -6.32 -19.97
C LEU A 291 -2.99 -6.49 -19.55
N CYS A 292 -3.43 -5.60 -18.64
CA CYS A 292 -4.84 -5.29 -18.46
C CYS A 292 -5.12 -4.00 -19.21
N ALA A 293 -6.08 -4.03 -20.13
CA ALA A 293 -6.52 -2.89 -20.95
C ALA A 293 -8.05 -2.71 -20.81
N PRO A 294 -8.64 -1.60 -21.28
CA PRO A 294 -10.10 -1.43 -21.26
C PRO A 294 -10.89 -2.55 -21.95
N GLY A 295 -10.29 -3.23 -22.94
CA GLY A 295 -10.87 -4.37 -23.64
C GLY A 295 -10.69 -5.73 -22.93
N GLY A 296 -9.96 -5.79 -21.82
CA GLY A 296 -9.69 -7.02 -21.07
C GLY A 296 -8.21 -7.33 -20.90
N LEU A 297 -7.90 -8.61 -20.63
CA LEU A 297 -6.52 -9.09 -20.55
C LEU A 297 -5.98 -9.39 -21.96
N GLU A 298 -4.79 -8.93 -22.24
CA GLU A 298 -4.11 -9.15 -23.52
C GLU A 298 -2.62 -9.41 -23.34
N ARG A 299 -2.00 -10.05 -24.34
CA ARG A 299 -0.55 -10.21 -24.39
C ARG A 299 0.03 -9.46 -25.57
N ALA A 300 0.79 -8.41 -25.27
CA ALA A 300 1.54 -7.66 -26.27
C ALA A 300 2.91 -8.31 -26.54
N THR A 301 3.28 -8.39 -27.81
CA THR A 301 4.61 -8.84 -28.27
C THR A 301 5.33 -7.66 -28.90
N VAL A 302 6.30 -7.10 -28.21
CA VAL A 302 7.09 -5.97 -28.67
C VAL A 302 8.46 -6.46 -29.17
N THR A 303 8.74 -6.25 -30.47
CA THR A 303 9.97 -6.72 -31.11
C THR A 303 10.88 -5.56 -31.48
N LYS A 304 12.14 -5.83 -31.83
CA LYS A 304 13.09 -4.81 -32.30
C LYS A 304 12.57 -3.97 -33.45
N ARG A 305 11.60 -4.48 -34.26
CA ARG A 305 10.99 -3.72 -35.37
C ARG A 305 10.15 -2.53 -34.91
N HIS A 306 9.72 -2.54 -33.63
CA HIS A 306 8.94 -1.45 -33.04
C HIS A 306 9.83 -0.26 -32.58
N GLY A 307 11.15 -0.30 -32.86
CA GLY A 307 12.04 0.83 -32.62
C GLY A 307 12.06 1.31 -31.16
N PRO A 308 11.73 2.58 -30.89
CA PRO A 308 11.76 3.14 -29.52
C PRO A 308 10.87 2.36 -28.53
N LEU A 309 9.70 1.91 -28.95
CA LEU A 309 8.78 1.12 -28.11
C LEU A 309 9.41 -0.18 -27.61
N TYR A 310 10.32 -0.81 -28.39
CA TYR A 310 11.08 -1.99 -27.95
C TYR A 310 12.04 -1.66 -26.81
N LYS A 311 12.67 -0.47 -26.83
CA LYS A 311 13.54 -0.03 -25.74
C LYS A 311 12.70 0.17 -24.47
N GLN A 312 11.57 0.87 -24.57
CA GLN A 312 10.63 1.05 -23.46
C GLN A 312 10.13 -0.28 -22.90
N ALA A 313 9.76 -1.24 -23.78
CA ALA A 313 9.32 -2.56 -23.34
C ALA A 313 10.39 -3.36 -22.59
N ARG A 314 11.68 -3.17 -22.90
CA ARG A 314 12.78 -3.82 -22.19
C ARG A 314 12.97 -3.28 -20.77
N ASP A 315 12.66 -2.02 -20.59
CA ASP A 315 12.81 -1.30 -19.33
C ASP A 315 11.50 -1.37 -18.49
N ALA A 316 10.40 -1.85 -19.09
CA ALA A 316 9.11 -2.00 -18.41
C ALA A 316 9.17 -2.99 -17.25
N GLU A 317 8.51 -2.63 -16.15
CA GLU A 317 8.39 -3.44 -14.95
C GLU A 317 6.94 -3.87 -14.68
N TRP A 318 6.76 -4.76 -13.76
CA TRP A 318 5.45 -5.19 -13.30
C TRP A 318 4.77 -4.08 -12.50
N GLY A 319 3.63 -3.62 -12.97
CA GLY A 319 2.87 -2.52 -12.40
C GLY A 319 2.94 -1.24 -13.23
N ASP A 320 3.80 -1.16 -14.24
CA ASP A 320 3.94 0.03 -15.07
C ASP A 320 2.70 0.29 -15.94
N SER A 321 2.51 1.55 -16.26
CA SER A 321 1.61 2.00 -17.33
C SER A 321 2.16 1.58 -18.68
N TRP A 322 1.27 1.20 -19.63
CA TRP A 322 1.69 0.80 -20.96
C TRP A 322 0.77 1.37 -22.05
N PRO A 323 1.30 1.93 -23.17
CA PRO A 323 2.70 2.35 -23.28
C PRO A 323 3.04 3.40 -22.23
N PRO A 324 4.31 3.58 -21.89
CA PRO A 324 4.72 4.68 -21.00
C PRO A 324 4.34 6.02 -21.65
N ALA A 325 4.05 7.03 -20.83
CA ALA A 325 3.82 8.38 -21.31
C ALA A 325 5.03 8.83 -22.15
N GLU A 326 4.78 9.52 -23.26
CA GLU A 326 5.86 10.16 -24.03
C GLU A 326 6.52 11.20 -23.12
N GLU A 327 7.83 11.12 -22.96
CA GLU A 327 8.60 12.16 -22.29
C GLU A 327 8.40 13.47 -23.05
N ALA A 328 7.81 14.47 -22.40
CA ALA A 328 7.52 15.78 -22.97
C ALA A 328 8.81 16.60 -23.18
#